data_3708e28b99b0dd08698262014431c011
#
_entry.id   3708e28b99b0dd08698262014431c011
#
_cell.length_a   1.000
_cell.length_b   1.000
_cell.length_c   1.000
_cell.angle_alpha   90.00
_cell.angle_beta   90.00
_cell.angle_gamma   90.00
#
_symmetry.space_group_name_H-M   'P 1'
#
loop_
_entity.id
_entity.type
_entity.pdbx_description
1 polymer ?
#
loop_
_entity_poly.entity_id
_entity_poly.type
_entity_poly.pdbx_seq_one_letter_code
_entity_poly.pdbx_strand_id
1 'polypeptide(L)'
;MRRFWADEKGNIAVLFAFAIVPVIGLVGAAIDYSMASAHRTDLQKALDSTALALSRILPADEATVNDAAEKYFFASFNSDDLQNVKITVVPENGKVFVNATGDYVPKIANIFGATTFEIGASAEAQWNLGKVEVALVLDMSLSMQTPDPARIKALRASTENLLDVLENAARKAGDAKVGIVPFDGMVNVGYTYSNRPNWVRFDWWDANVGSCNMNMGSVPDGKWLKEHCESRTTTSSTCQGARGSSERTCERNGGKWVTTTTHGVWTSTNRNQWAGCVYDRFVKDPDNSSITLDYDVLDTAPDATYPFGHASETPVQRKTKYPAAKCYASPPQAITALSEDWDALRTKAKNLTPTGYTNIAIGLAWGWHVLSPTSLYTEGAAYATENLTKYIILMTDGYNTKNVQKEPNACNTNGPTCPVVDARMSQVCTNIKNAGIKIYTIRLIDGNADLLRDCASSTDMYYDVQSAGELASVFGAIGSKIASLHLAK
;
A
#
# COMPACT_ATOMS: atom_id res chain seq x y z
N MET A 1 69.97 2.74 75.54
CA MET A 1 69.79 3.07 74.08
C MET A 1 70.58 2.20 73.09
N ARG A 2 71.53 1.33 73.51
CA ARG A 2 72.35 0.48 72.60
C ARG A 2 71.74 -0.83 72.11
N ARG A 3 70.55 -1.29 72.62
CA ARG A 3 69.87 -2.53 72.26
C ARG A 3 68.81 -2.36 71.14
N PHE A 4 68.44 -1.09 70.74
CA PHE A 4 67.45 -0.81 69.74
C PHE A 4 68.01 -0.87 68.29
N TRP A 5 69.30 -0.84 68.12
CA TRP A 5 69.97 -0.86 66.81
C TRP A 5 70.50 -2.24 66.37
N ALA A 6 70.31 -3.25 67.22
CA ALA A 6 70.77 -4.61 66.95
C ALA A 6 69.66 -5.64 66.77
N ASP A 7 68.37 -5.21 66.74
CA ASP A 7 67.27 -6.13 66.61
C ASP A 7 66.78 -6.08 65.11
N GLU A 8 67.25 -7.06 64.32
CA GLU A 8 66.89 -7.21 62.88
C GLU A 8 65.41 -7.49 62.69
N LYS A 9 64.64 -7.76 63.74
CA LYS A 9 63.16 -7.95 63.67
C LYS A 9 62.37 -6.65 63.49
N GLY A 10 62.96 -5.49 63.61
CA GLY A 10 62.33 -4.18 63.39
C GLY A 10 62.21 -3.80 61.87
N ASN A 11 62.96 -4.43 61.02
CA ASN A 11 63.06 -4.09 59.64
C ASN A 11 61.77 -4.44 58.83
N ILE A 12 61.06 -5.46 59.26
CA ILE A 12 59.78 -5.92 58.69
C ILE A 12 58.67 -4.85 58.93
N ALA A 13 58.61 -4.24 60.07
CA ALA A 13 57.63 -3.23 60.46
C ALA A 13 57.79 -1.95 59.61
N VAL A 14 59.02 -1.56 59.35
CA VAL A 14 59.33 -0.39 58.48
C VAL A 14 59.02 -0.69 57.03
N LEU A 15 59.36 -1.84 56.47
CA LEU A 15 59.02 -2.28 55.15
C LEU A 15 57.50 -2.41 54.98
N PHE A 16 56.81 -2.95 56.01
CA PHE A 16 55.36 -3.01 55.99
C PHE A 16 54.72 -1.64 56.02
N ALA A 17 55.23 -0.66 56.81
CA ALA A 17 54.75 0.69 56.89
C ALA A 17 54.90 1.45 55.51
N PHE A 18 55.96 1.17 54.78
CA PHE A 18 56.15 1.74 53.42
C PHE A 18 55.31 1.02 52.36
N ALA A 19 55.06 -0.28 52.53
CA ALA A 19 54.27 -1.04 51.58
C ALA A 19 52.76 -0.81 51.73
N ILE A 20 52.27 -0.50 52.96
CA ILE A 20 50.83 -0.36 53.22
C ILE A 20 50.25 0.90 52.56
N VAL A 21 51.05 1.97 52.43
CA VAL A 21 50.58 3.21 51.80
C VAL A 21 50.22 3.03 50.32
N PRO A 22 51.05 2.43 49.46
CA PRO A 22 50.69 2.19 48.09
C PRO A 22 49.55 1.13 47.96
N VAL A 23 49.50 0.16 48.87
CA VAL A 23 48.39 -0.84 48.89
C VAL A 23 47.04 -0.17 49.18
N ILE A 24 47.00 0.68 50.25
CA ILE A 24 45.78 1.45 50.56
C ILE A 24 45.43 2.37 49.39
N GLY A 25 46.42 3.02 48.76
CA GLY A 25 46.21 3.86 47.58
C GLY A 25 45.58 3.09 46.39
N LEU A 26 46.07 1.88 46.09
CA LEU A 26 45.54 1.04 45.05
C LEU A 26 44.12 0.53 45.35
N VAL A 27 43.87 0.08 46.57
CA VAL A 27 42.53 -0.35 47.02
C VAL A 27 41.56 0.84 46.99
N GLY A 28 41.99 2.00 47.46
CA GLY A 28 41.20 3.22 47.43
C GLY A 28 40.83 3.65 46.01
N ALA A 29 41.80 3.60 45.10
CA ALA A 29 41.56 3.93 43.66
C ALA A 29 40.58 2.92 43.05
N ALA A 30 40.65 1.62 43.41
CA ALA A 30 39.70 0.63 42.90
C ALA A 30 38.27 0.86 43.43
N ILE A 31 38.13 1.29 44.69
CA ILE A 31 36.83 1.64 45.28
C ILE A 31 36.27 2.89 44.61
N ASP A 32 37.05 3.96 44.47
CA ASP A 32 36.61 5.20 43.79
C ASP A 32 36.24 4.94 42.34
N TYR A 33 37.01 4.10 41.60
CA TYR A 33 36.66 3.66 40.28
C TYR A 33 35.34 2.91 40.19
N SER A 34 35.10 1.99 41.14
CA SER A 34 33.84 1.26 41.23
C SER A 34 32.65 2.18 41.49
N MET A 35 32.81 3.16 42.36
CA MET A 35 31.79 4.18 42.65
C MET A 35 31.53 5.08 41.45
N ALA A 36 32.58 5.56 40.78
CA ALA A 36 32.45 6.34 39.55
C ALA A 36 31.72 5.58 38.43
N SER A 37 32.01 4.28 38.29
CA SER A 37 31.35 3.39 37.34
C SER A 37 29.86 3.21 37.67
N ALA A 38 29.50 3.13 38.95
CA ALA A 38 28.11 3.08 39.40
C ALA A 38 27.37 4.37 39.05
N HIS A 39 27.95 5.53 39.36
CA HIS A 39 27.37 6.82 39.01
C HIS A 39 27.24 7.04 37.48
N ARG A 40 28.20 6.55 36.70
CA ARG A 40 28.08 6.55 35.25
C ARG A 40 26.90 5.69 34.77
N THR A 41 26.66 4.55 35.43
CA THR A 41 25.52 3.68 35.11
C THR A 41 24.19 4.35 35.44
N ASP A 42 24.11 5.06 36.56
CA ASP A 42 22.90 5.78 36.95
C ASP A 42 22.66 7.01 36.05
N LEU A 43 23.74 7.71 35.64
CA LEU A 43 23.70 8.75 34.62
C LEU A 43 23.13 8.24 33.29
N GLN A 44 23.60 7.05 32.84
CA GLN A 44 23.11 6.40 31.63
C GLN A 44 21.62 6.08 31.72
N LYS A 45 21.14 5.49 32.81
CA LYS A 45 19.71 5.17 33.01
C LYS A 45 18.83 6.43 32.94
N ALA A 46 19.30 7.53 33.57
CA ALA A 46 18.57 8.79 33.53
C ALA A 46 18.53 9.38 32.12
N LEU A 47 19.64 9.29 31.38
CA LEU A 47 19.69 9.74 29.98
C LEU A 47 18.81 8.91 29.07
N ASP A 48 18.81 7.58 29.23
CA ASP A 48 17.96 6.67 28.44
C ASP A 48 16.47 7.01 28.63
N SER A 49 16.07 7.24 29.91
CA SER A 49 14.69 7.64 30.22
C SER A 49 14.35 9.04 29.68
N THR A 50 15.29 9.98 29.74
CA THR A 50 15.12 11.34 29.20
C THR A 50 15.01 11.33 27.69
N ALA A 51 15.90 10.63 26.98
CA ALA A 51 15.86 10.50 25.52
C ALA A 51 14.52 9.89 25.04
N LEU A 52 14.04 8.86 25.73
CA LEU A 52 12.75 8.25 25.44
C LEU A 52 11.56 9.21 25.72
N ALA A 53 11.63 10.02 26.78
CA ALA A 53 10.60 11.00 27.06
C ALA A 53 10.60 12.12 26.00
N LEU A 54 11.79 12.61 25.61
CA LEU A 54 11.95 13.64 24.57
C LEU A 54 11.46 13.15 23.20
N SER A 55 11.69 11.89 22.87
CA SER A 55 11.21 11.32 21.60
C SER A 55 9.69 11.41 21.41
N ARG A 56 8.93 11.55 22.49
CA ARG A 56 7.46 11.69 22.48
C ARG A 56 6.97 13.11 22.24
N ILE A 57 7.77 14.10 22.58
CA ILE A 57 7.39 15.53 22.43
C ILE A 57 8.00 16.18 21.17
N LEU A 58 8.99 15.55 20.57
CA LEU A 58 9.59 16.02 19.33
C LEU A 58 8.66 15.75 18.11
N PRO A 59 8.64 16.64 17.08
CA PRO A 59 9.43 17.86 16.96
C PRO A 59 8.85 19.01 17.81
N ALA A 60 9.73 19.72 18.52
CA ALA A 60 9.39 20.92 19.29
C ALA A 60 10.52 21.96 19.14
N ASP A 61 10.26 23.19 19.54
CA ASP A 61 11.28 24.23 19.54
C ASP A 61 12.38 23.95 20.58
N GLU A 62 13.57 24.51 20.35
CA GLU A 62 14.76 24.24 21.17
C GLU A 62 14.55 24.56 22.66
N ALA A 63 13.81 25.63 22.96
CA ALA A 63 13.56 26.03 24.35
C ALA A 63 12.69 25.00 25.07
N THR A 64 11.64 24.53 24.41
CA THR A 64 10.73 23.47 24.93
C THR A 64 11.48 22.15 25.13
N VAL A 65 12.36 21.78 24.20
CA VAL A 65 13.14 20.54 24.27
C VAL A 65 14.12 20.58 25.44
N ASN A 66 14.85 21.70 25.60
CA ASN A 66 15.83 21.86 26.67
C ASN A 66 15.17 21.89 28.05
N ASP A 67 14.06 22.64 28.21
CA ASP A 67 13.30 22.69 29.48
C ASP A 67 12.77 21.29 29.87
N ALA A 68 12.23 20.55 28.89
CA ALA A 68 11.75 19.20 29.10
C ALA A 68 12.91 18.24 29.47
N ALA A 69 14.04 18.35 28.79
CA ALA A 69 15.22 17.52 29.06
C ALA A 69 15.72 17.69 30.49
N GLU A 70 15.88 18.94 30.93
CA GLU A 70 16.28 19.22 32.31
C GLU A 70 15.29 18.64 33.32
N LYS A 71 13.99 18.85 33.11
CA LYS A 71 12.93 18.33 33.99
C LYS A 71 12.93 16.80 34.07
N TYR A 72 12.98 16.11 32.96
CA TYR A 72 12.96 14.63 32.92
C TYR A 72 14.25 14.04 33.50
N PHE A 73 15.40 14.64 33.17
CA PHE A 73 16.69 14.19 33.66
C PHE A 73 16.79 14.32 35.16
N PHE A 74 16.58 15.50 35.73
CA PHE A 74 16.69 15.73 37.16
C PHE A 74 15.55 15.11 37.99
N ALA A 75 14.45 14.74 37.35
CA ALA A 75 13.41 13.91 38.02
C ALA A 75 13.86 12.46 38.24
N SER A 76 14.77 11.95 37.42
CA SER A 76 15.26 10.56 37.46
C SER A 76 16.70 10.44 37.95
N PHE A 77 17.45 11.54 38.02
CA PHE A 77 18.83 11.57 38.43
C PHE A 77 19.03 12.50 39.65
N ASN A 78 19.53 11.94 40.74
CA ASN A 78 19.98 12.66 41.93
C ASN A 78 21.24 12.01 42.47
N SER A 79 22.33 12.75 42.58
CA SER A 79 23.58 12.28 43.15
C SER A 79 24.30 13.41 43.85
N ASP A 80 24.55 13.26 45.14
CA ASP A 80 25.34 14.20 45.93
C ASP A 80 26.85 14.12 45.64
N ASP A 81 27.31 13.04 45.01
CA ASP A 81 28.72 12.76 44.71
C ASP A 81 29.14 13.28 43.32
N LEU A 82 28.18 13.78 42.49
CA LEU A 82 28.48 14.45 41.21
C LEU A 82 28.21 15.94 41.34
N GLN A 83 29.22 16.74 40.96
CA GLN A 83 29.12 18.20 40.87
C GLN A 83 29.08 18.65 39.44
N ASN A 84 28.61 19.88 39.18
CA ASN A 84 28.61 20.52 37.85
C ASN A 84 27.95 19.67 36.76
N VAL A 85 26.87 18.93 37.08
CA VAL A 85 26.17 18.12 36.08
C VAL A 85 25.58 19.00 35.00
N LYS A 86 25.96 18.74 33.74
CA LYS A 86 25.48 19.44 32.53
C LYS A 86 24.80 18.43 31.63
N ILE A 87 23.65 18.80 31.10
CA ILE A 87 22.95 18.07 30.07
C ILE A 87 22.97 18.86 28.75
N THR A 88 23.11 18.16 27.65
CA THR A 88 23.07 18.73 26.30
C THR A 88 22.15 17.86 25.42
N VAL A 89 21.26 18.50 24.70
CA VAL A 89 20.33 17.82 23.80
C VAL A 89 20.55 18.28 22.38
N VAL A 90 20.66 17.34 21.43
CA VAL A 90 20.84 17.61 20.02
C VAL A 90 19.79 16.80 19.23
N PRO A 91 18.67 17.41 18.83
CA PRO A 91 17.75 16.80 17.89
C PRO A 91 18.35 16.89 16.47
N GLU A 92 18.58 15.77 15.83
CA GLU A 92 19.16 15.71 14.48
C GLU A 92 18.62 14.53 13.70
N ASN A 93 18.15 14.78 12.45
CA ASN A 93 17.73 13.74 11.48
C ASN A 93 16.75 12.70 12.04
N GLY A 94 15.79 13.13 12.87
CA GLY A 94 14.80 12.24 13.46
C GLY A 94 15.28 11.42 14.66
N LYS A 95 16.46 11.77 15.19
CA LYS A 95 17.05 11.22 16.40
C LYS A 95 17.30 12.32 17.40
N VAL A 96 17.16 12.02 18.66
CA VAL A 96 17.57 12.89 19.74
C VAL A 96 18.77 12.28 20.47
N PHE A 97 19.86 13.01 20.50
CA PHE A 97 21.04 12.67 21.29
C PHE A 97 20.99 13.46 22.59
N VAL A 98 21.08 12.78 23.70
CA VAL A 98 21.11 13.38 25.02
C VAL A 98 22.41 12.98 25.69
N ASN A 99 23.24 13.96 26.02
CA ASN A 99 24.51 13.75 26.67
C ASN A 99 24.51 14.43 28.03
N ALA A 100 25.13 13.81 29.02
CA ALA A 100 25.39 14.48 30.28
C ALA A 100 26.82 14.20 30.72
N THR A 101 27.42 15.21 31.36
CA THR A 101 28.71 15.12 32.04
C THR A 101 28.59 15.65 33.46
N GLY A 102 29.44 15.19 34.35
CA GLY A 102 29.51 15.66 35.71
C GLY A 102 30.87 15.33 36.37
N ASP A 103 31.26 16.11 37.34
CA ASP A 103 32.52 15.99 38.05
C ASP A 103 32.31 15.09 39.25
N TYR A 104 32.92 13.87 39.23
CA TYR A 104 32.95 12.97 40.37
C TYR A 104 34.04 13.35 41.36
N VAL A 105 33.70 13.44 42.64
CA VAL A 105 34.64 13.71 43.73
C VAL A 105 35.05 12.39 44.38
N PRO A 106 36.29 11.91 44.14
CA PRO A 106 36.75 10.65 44.70
C PRO A 106 36.85 10.75 46.22
N LYS A 107 36.37 9.75 46.95
CA LYS A 107 36.31 9.77 48.43
C LYS A 107 37.64 9.39 49.07
N ILE A 108 38.38 8.48 48.47
CA ILE A 108 39.63 7.93 49.03
C ILE A 108 40.84 8.55 48.32
N ALA A 109 40.83 8.63 46.97
CA ALA A 109 41.94 9.16 46.21
C ALA A 109 42.15 10.69 46.49
N ASN A 110 41.11 11.40 46.94
CA ASN A 110 41.19 12.78 47.37
C ASN A 110 42.13 12.96 48.59
N ILE A 111 42.24 11.96 49.51
CA ILE A 111 43.18 11.98 50.65
C ILE A 111 44.63 12.05 50.15
N PHE A 112 44.89 11.51 48.95
CA PHE A 112 46.21 11.49 48.31
C PHE A 112 46.40 12.66 47.31
N GLY A 113 45.48 13.64 47.32
CA GLY A 113 45.57 14.85 46.49
C GLY A 113 44.98 14.72 45.11
N ALA A 114 44.22 13.64 44.82
CA ALA A 114 43.47 13.55 43.59
C ALA A 114 42.30 14.52 43.61
N THR A 115 42.15 15.27 42.48
CA THR A 115 41.02 16.18 42.27
C THR A 115 39.83 15.46 41.66
N THR A 116 38.79 16.17 41.33
CA THR A 116 37.66 15.64 40.61
C THR A 116 38.05 15.07 39.24
N PHE A 117 37.33 14.11 38.72
CA PHE A 117 37.43 13.67 37.33
C PHE A 117 36.06 13.58 36.71
N GLU A 118 35.98 13.99 35.42
CA GLU A 118 34.74 14.04 34.66
C GLU A 118 34.29 12.62 34.30
N ILE A 119 33.03 12.34 34.54
CA ILE A 119 32.32 11.16 34.00
C ILE A 119 31.20 11.64 33.10
N GLY A 120 30.96 10.88 32.04
CA GLY A 120 29.91 11.19 31.09
C GLY A 120 29.20 9.96 30.56
N ALA A 121 28.00 10.17 30.10
CA ALA A 121 27.20 9.18 29.41
C ALA A 121 26.39 9.84 28.28
N SER A 122 25.91 9.02 27.34
CA SER A 122 25.09 9.48 26.21
C SER A 122 23.98 8.48 25.94
N ALA A 123 22.81 9.01 25.51
CA ALA A 123 21.68 8.22 25.08
C ALA A 123 21.16 8.73 23.73
N GLU A 124 20.64 7.83 22.94
CA GLU A 124 20.00 8.14 21.65
C GLU A 124 18.58 7.57 21.66
N ALA A 125 17.60 8.37 21.23
CA ALA A 125 16.27 7.86 20.92
C ALA A 125 15.84 8.38 19.54
N GLN A 126 15.12 7.56 18.81
CA GLN A 126 14.56 7.94 17.53
C GLN A 126 13.16 8.50 17.73
N TRP A 127 12.86 9.66 17.14
CA TRP A 127 11.55 10.32 17.20
C TRP A 127 10.92 10.52 15.81
N ASN A 128 11.69 10.35 14.72
CA ASN A 128 11.15 10.40 13.37
C ASN A 128 10.52 9.04 13.06
N LEU A 129 9.26 8.95 13.37
CA LEU A 129 8.43 7.78 13.06
C LEU A 129 8.18 7.73 11.56
N GLY A 130 8.03 6.53 11.05
CA GLY A 130 7.88 6.31 9.61
C GLY A 130 6.62 6.98 9.08
N LYS A 131 6.67 7.31 7.80
CA LYS A 131 5.49 7.73 7.03
C LYS A 131 4.81 6.51 6.45
N VAL A 132 3.51 6.60 6.21
CA VAL A 132 2.76 5.54 5.56
C VAL A 132 1.94 6.07 4.39
N GLU A 133 1.96 5.30 3.30
CA GLU A 133 1.03 5.46 2.19
C GLU A 133 0.24 4.17 2.04
N VAL A 134 -1.08 4.28 2.08
CA VAL A 134 -1.99 3.13 2.09
C VAL A 134 -2.95 3.21 0.92
N ALA A 135 -3.00 2.19 0.08
CA ALA A 135 -4.05 2.01 -0.92
C ALA A 135 -5.07 0.98 -0.43
N LEU A 136 -6.30 1.41 -0.24
CA LEU A 136 -7.44 0.55 0.09
C LEU A 136 -8.05 0.02 -1.19
N VAL A 137 -7.79 -1.23 -1.52
CA VAL A 137 -8.30 -1.94 -2.71
C VAL A 137 -9.52 -2.74 -2.30
N LEU A 138 -10.71 -2.19 -2.59
CA LEU A 138 -11.97 -2.62 -2.03
C LEU A 138 -12.88 -3.21 -3.09
N ASP A 139 -13.27 -4.45 -2.91
CA ASP A 139 -14.18 -5.16 -3.81
C ASP A 139 -15.59 -4.53 -3.77
N MET A 140 -16.03 -4.10 -4.94
CA MET A 140 -17.37 -3.57 -5.20
C MET A 140 -18.17 -4.48 -6.14
N SER A 141 -17.86 -5.77 -6.18
CA SER A 141 -18.67 -6.74 -6.92
C SER A 141 -20.06 -6.92 -6.28
N LEU A 142 -20.99 -7.43 -7.06
CA LEU A 142 -22.38 -7.56 -6.64
C LEU A 142 -22.55 -8.50 -5.42
N SER A 143 -21.64 -9.44 -5.20
CA SER A 143 -21.62 -10.33 -4.03
C SER A 143 -21.53 -9.57 -2.71
N MET A 144 -20.92 -8.40 -2.69
CA MET A 144 -20.86 -7.52 -1.52
C MET A 144 -22.22 -6.99 -1.06
N GLN A 145 -23.25 -7.07 -1.92
CA GLN A 145 -24.63 -6.61 -1.61
C GLN A 145 -25.66 -7.73 -1.66
N THR A 146 -25.45 -8.73 -2.51
CA THR A 146 -26.44 -9.79 -2.76
C THR A 146 -25.77 -11.15 -2.57
N PRO A 147 -26.31 -12.08 -1.78
CA PRO A 147 -27.62 -12.01 -1.10
C PRO A 147 -27.64 -11.22 0.22
N ASP A 148 -26.48 -10.82 0.77
CA ASP A 148 -26.39 -10.20 2.10
C ASP A 148 -25.82 -8.78 2.06
N PRO A 149 -26.64 -7.73 2.21
CA PRO A 149 -26.19 -6.35 2.26
C PRO A 149 -25.38 -5.99 3.52
N ALA A 150 -25.25 -6.90 4.50
CA ALA A 150 -24.45 -6.66 5.69
C ALA A 150 -22.94 -6.54 5.32
N ARG A 151 -22.48 -7.23 4.26
CA ARG A 151 -21.08 -7.20 3.81
C ARG A 151 -20.65 -5.77 3.44
N ILE A 152 -21.39 -5.09 2.55
CA ILE A 152 -21.04 -3.71 2.16
C ILE A 152 -21.22 -2.70 3.32
N LYS A 153 -22.24 -2.90 4.19
CA LYS A 153 -22.42 -2.05 5.36
C LYS A 153 -21.23 -2.17 6.31
N ALA A 154 -20.79 -3.40 6.58
CA ALA A 154 -19.63 -3.67 7.41
C ALA A 154 -18.34 -3.08 6.79
N LEU A 155 -18.14 -3.24 5.47
CA LEU A 155 -16.97 -2.69 4.78
C LEU A 155 -16.92 -1.16 4.91
N ARG A 156 -18.03 -0.47 4.68
CA ARG A 156 -18.11 1.01 4.84
C ARG A 156 -17.68 1.43 6.25
N ALA A 157 -18.31 0.86 7.28
CA ALA A 157 -18.00 1.17 8.68
C ALA A 157 -16.56 0.80 9.06
N SER A 158 -16.05 -0.35 8.58
CA SER A 158 -14.68 -0.78 8.85
C SER A 158 -13.65 0.11 8.19
N THR A 159 -13.94 0.59 6.97
CA THR A 159 -13.08 1.54 6.26
C THR A 159 -13.03 2.88 7.00
N GLU A 160 -14.16 3.40 7.48
CA GLU A 160 -14.20 4.62 8.30
C GLU A 160 -13.36 4.45 9.58
N ASN A 161 -13.53 3.34 10.30
CA ASN A 161 -12.73 3.06 11.50
C ASN A 161 -11.23 3.01 11.22
N LEU A 162 -10.81 2.39 10.12
CA LEU A 162 -9.40 2.39 9.71
C LEU A 162 -8.88 3.79 9.45
N LEU A 163 -9.66 4.63 8.75
CA LEU A 163 -9.30 6.03 8.49
C LEU A 163 -9.16 6.80 9.81
N ASP A 164 -10.06 6.62 10.76
CA ASP A 164 -9.98 7.25 12.09
C ASP A 164 -8.72 6.82 12.86
N VAL A 165 -8.36 5.53 12.80
CA VAL A 165 -7.13 5.03 13.45
C VAL A 165 -5.88 5.65 12.83
N LEU A 166 -5.82 5.74 11.50
CA LEU A 166 -4.66 6.31 10.80
C LEU A 166 -4.56 7.83 10.99
N GLU A 167 -5.67 8.56 10.95
CA GLU A 167 -5.71 10.00 11.22
C GLU A 167 -5.25 10.32 12.63
N ASN A 168 -5.81 9.61 13.65
CA ASN A 168 -5.45 9.82 15.05
C ASN A 168 -3.98 9.48 15.35
N ALA A 169 -3.36 8.61 14.55
CA ALA A 169 -1.97 8.25 14.70
C ALA A 169 -1.02 9.20 13.96
N ALA A 170 -1.49 9.89 12.92
CA ALA A 170 -0.72 10.89 12.19
C ALA A 170 -0.51 12.14 13.06
N ARG A 171 0.74 12.55 13.24
CA ARG A 171 1.10 13.70 14.10
C ARG A 171 1.17 15.02 13.35
N LYS A 172 1.48 14.95 12.06
CA LYS A 172 1.60 16.09 11.16
C LYS A 172 1.19 15.72 9.75
N ALA A 173 0.94 16.73 8.94
CA ALA A 173 0.68 16.54 7.53
C ALA A 173 1.83 15.78 6.84
N GLY A 174 1.49 14.80 6.01
CA GLY A 174 2.42 13.93 5.30
C GLY A 174 2.84 12.67 6.05
N ASP A 175 2.42 12.44 7.29
CA ASP A 175 2.73 11.21 8.03
C ASP A 175 1.92 10.02 7.52
N ALA A 176 0.66 10.23 7.15
CA ALA A 176 -0.19 9.19 6.60
C ALA A 176 -1.03 9.73 5.44
N LYS A 177 -0.97 9.03 4.30
CA LYS A 177 -1.84 9.27 3.14
C LYS A 177 -2.60 8.02 2.78
N VAL A 178 -3.86 8.17 2.41
CA VAL A 178 -4.72 7.05 2.02
C VAL A 178 -5.32 7.29 0.65
N GLY A 179 -5.27 6.28 -0.23
CA GLY A 179 -6.02 6.23 -1.47
C GLY A 179 -7.08 5.14 -1.41
N ILE A 180 -8.19 5.31 -2.11
CA ILE A 180 -9.28 4.33 -2.15
C ILE A 180 -9.51 3.90 -3.59
N VAL A 181 -9.39 2.61 -3.84
CA VAL A 181 -9.55 1.97 -5.14
C VAL A 181 -10.72 0.99 -5.09
N PRO A 182 -11.96 1.48 -5.31
CA PRO A 182 -13.10 0.60 -5.50
C PRO A 182 -12.97 -0.12 -6.83
N PHE A 183 -13.10 -1.44 -6.85
CA PHE A 183 -13.04 -2.23 -8.08
C PHE A 183 -14.16 -3.25 -8.15
N ASP A 184 -14.55 -3.61 -9.35
CA ASP A 184 -15.36 -4.77 -9.68
C ASP A 184 -14.72 -5.54 -10.86
N GLY A 185 -15.40 -5.82 -11.96
CA GLY A 185 -14.76 -6.31 -13.20
C GLY A 185 -13.93 -5.23 -13.91
N MET A 186 -13.91 -4.02 -13.40
CA MET A 186 -13.25 -2.82 -13.93
C MET A 186 -12.99 -1.83 -12.79
N VAL A 187 -12.37 -0.69 -13.11
CA VAL A 187 -12.26 0.45 -12.20
C VAL A 187 -12.80 1.71 -12.86
N ASN A 188 -13.24 2.68 -12.06
CA ASN A 188 -13.65 4.00 -12.54
C ASN A 188 -12.56 5.02 -12.23
N VAL A 189 -12.03 5.65 -13.27
CA VAL A 189 -10.92 6.63 -13.14
C VAL A 189 -11.39 8.09 -13.03
N GLY A 190 -12.69 8.31 -12.96
CA GLY A 190 -13.27 9.63 -12.67
C GLY A 190 -13.31 10.62 -13.81
N TYR A 191 -13.06 10.18 -15.06
CA TYR A 191 -13.08 11.03 -16.23
C TYR A 191 -14.35 10.82 -17.08
N THR A 192 -14.61 11.76 -17.95
CA THR A 192 -15.59 11.66 -19.05
C THR A 192 -14.86 11.69 -20.37
N TYR A 193 -15.57 11.44 -21.48
CA TYR A 193 -14.93 11.48 -22.79
C TYR A 193 -14.34 12.86 -23.14
N SER A 194 -14.97 13.95 -22.69
CA SER A 194 -14.54 15.33 -22.97
C SER A 194 -13.22 15.72 -22.29
N ASN A 195 -12.96 15.16 -21.09
CA ASN A 195 -11.74 15.41 -20.33
C ASN A 195 -10.88 14.14 -20.15
N ARG A 196 -11.08 13.15 -21.04
CA ARG A 196 -10.35 11.89 -20.97
C ARG A 196 -8.84 12.08 -21.08
N PRO A 197 -8.05 11.34 -20.33
CA PRO A 197 -6.61 11.33 -20.50
C PRO A 197 -6.19 10.59 -21.79
N ASN A 198 -5.04 10.95 -22.33
CA ASN A 198 -4.49 10.35 -23.55
C ASN A 198 -4.15 8.86 -23.42
N TRP A 199 -4.04 8.35 -22.20
CA TRP A 199 -3.74 6.95 -21.92
C TRP A 199 -4.97 6.02 -21.96
N VAL A 200 -6.16 6.51 -22.29
CA VAL A 200 -7.35 5.69 -22.54
C VAL A 200 -7.47 5.36 -24.02
N ARG A 201 -7.67 4.08 -24.34
CA ARG A 201 -7.90 3.58 -25.72
C ARG A 201 -9.34 3.14 -25.90
N PHE A 202 -9.88 3.33 -27.11
CA PHE A 202 -11.31 3.11 -27.41
C PHE A 202 -11.58 1.99 -28.42
N ASP A 203 -10.59 1.26 -28.88
CA ASP A 203 -10.78 0.14 -29.81
C ASP A 203 -11.67 -0.97 -29.23
N TRP A 204 -11.49 -1.30 -27.94
CA TRP A 204 -12.39 -2.24 -27.27
C TRP A 204 -13.80 -1.68 -27.19
N TRP A 205 -13.98 -0.41 -26.87
CA TRP A 205 -15.28 0.26 -26.86
C TRP A 205 -15.94 0.20 -28.21
N ASP A 206 -15.26 0.61 -29.28
CA ASP A 206 -15.79 0.66 -30.64
C ASP A 206 -16.17 -0.72 -31.18
N ALA A 207 -15.48 -1.76 -30.71
CA ALA A 207 -15.71 -3.14 -31.13
C ALA A 207 -16.73 -3.89 -30.29
N ASN A 208 -17.00 -3.48 -29.04
CA ASN A 208 -17.82 -4.25 -28.10
C ASN A 208 -18.98 -3.45 -27.49
N VAL A 209 -19.04 -2.14 -27.66
CA VAL A 209 -20.14 -1.30 -27.15
C VAL A 209 -20.91 -0.74 -28.31
N GLY A 210 -22.03 -1.35 -28.66
CA GLY A 210 -22.84 -0.99 -29.82
C GLY A 210 -23.98 -1.95 -30.08
N SER A 211 -24.48 -1.92 -31.30
CA SER A 211 -25.56 -2.77 -31.77
C SER A 211 -25.28 -3.32 -33.16
N CYS A 212 -25.76 -4.52 -33.41
CA CYS A 212 -25.80 -5.17 -34.72
C CYS A 212 -27.20 -5.06 -35.32
N ASN A 213 -27.32 -4.80 -36.61
CA ASN A 213 -28.60 -4.80 -37.31
C ASN A 213 -29.19 -6.22 -37.53
N MET A 214 -28.45 -7.25 -37.13
CA MET A 214 -28.84 -8.67 -37.22
C MET A 214 -28.83 -9.36 -35.87
N ASN A 215 -29.56 -10.48 -35.77
CA ASN A 215 -29.48 -11.35 -34.61
C ASN A 215 -28.07 -11.96 -34.53
N MET A 216 -27.36 -11.68 -33.43
CA MET A 216 -25.99 -12.10 -33.23
C MET A 216 -25.88 -13.59 -32.87
N GLY A 217 -26.89 -14.18 -32.22
CA GLY A 217 -26.76 -15.50 -31.62
C GLY A 217 -25.67 -15.52 -30.55
N SER A 218 -25.09 -16.70 -30.32
CA SER A 218 -23.96 -16.87 -29.40
C SER A 218 -22.67 -16.30 -30.05
N VAL A 219 -21.98 -15.45 -29.34
CA VAL A 219 -20.69 -14.89 -29.77
C VAL A 219 -19.59 -15.82 -29.28
N PRO A 220 -18.68 -16.28 -30.15
CA PRO A 220 -17.56 -17.12 -29.73
C PRO A 220 -16.63 -16.39 -28.77
N ASP A 221 -16.06 -17.14 -27.82
CA ASP A 221 -15.07 -16.63 -26.88
C ASP A 221 -13.89 -15.96 -27.57
N GLY A 222 -13.47 -14.79 -27.09
CA GLY A 222 -12.34 -14.04 -27.63
C GLY A 222 -12.60 -13.32 -28.97
N LYS A 223 -13.85 -13.35 -29.49
CA LYS A 223 -14.26 -12.57 -30.65
C LYS A 223 -14.87 -11.24 -30.23
N TRP A 224 -14.53 -10.19 -30.94
CA TRP A 224 -15.16 -8.90 -30.75
C TRP A 224 -16.56 -8.89 -31.35
N LEU A 225 -17.50 -8.20 -30.69
CA LEU A 225 -18.89 -8.16 -31.12
C LEU A 225 -19.03 -7.59 -32.53
N LYS A 226 -18.24 -6.60 -32.89
CA LYS A 226 -18.18 -6.00 -34.24
C LYS A 226 -17.82 -7.06 -35.27
N GLU A 227 -16.71 -7.78 -35.10
CA GLU A 227 -16.27 -8.80 -36.03
C GLU A 227 -17.33 -9.90 -36.21
N HIS A 228 -17.94 -10.32 -35.09
CA HIS A 228 -18.99 -11.32 -35.14
C HIS A 228 -20.22 -10.82 -35.88
N CYS A 229 -20.65 -9.55 -35.67
CA CYS A 229 -21.72 -8.92 -36.40
C CYS A 229 -21.44 -8.87 -37.92
N GLU A 230 -20.26 -8.35 -38.28
CA GLU A 230 -19.87 -8.14 -39.68
C GLU A 230 -19.66 -9.48 -40.44
N SER A 231 -19.37 -10.55 -39.73
CA SER A 231 -19.30 -11.92 -40.31
C SER A 231 -20.67 -12.56 -40.58
N ARG A 232 -21.74 -12.00 -40.06
CA ARG A 232 -23.11 -12.54 -40.25
C ARG A 232 -23.67 -12.14 -41.58
N THR A 233 -24.34 -13.07 -42.21
CA THR A 233 -25.06 -12.82 -43.47
C THR A 233 -26.44 -13.44 -43.43
N THR A 234 -27.41 -12.76 -43.98
CA THR A 234 -28.74 -13.33 -44.27
C THR A 234 -29.02 -13.24 -45.77
N THR A 235 -29.54 -14.32 -46.31
CA THR A 235 -29.91 -14.38 -47.72
C THR A 235 -31.43 -14.41 -47.82
N SER A 236 -31.97 -13.49 -48.56
CA SER A 236 -33.40 -13.52 -48.89
C SER A 236 -33.54 -13.57 -50.40
N SER A 237 -34.46 -14.40 -50.87
CA SER A 237 -34.75 -14.52 -52.31
C SER A 237 -36.18 -14.11 -52.57
N THR A 238 -36.40 -13.31 -53.55
CA THR A 238 -37.70 -12.82 -53.93
C THR A 238 -37.90 -12.91 -55.45
N CYS A 239 -39.14 -13.16 -55.86
CA CYS A 239 -39.51 -13.14 -57.26
C CYS A 239 -39.87 -11.72 -57.65
N GLN A 240 -39.11 -11.11 -58.57
CA GLN A 240 -39.39 -9.76 -59.13
C GLN A 240 -40.11 -9.89 -60.47
N GLY A 241 -41.21 -9.13 -60.64
CA GLY A 241 -41.95 -9.06 -61.88
C GLY A 241 -43.03 -10.15 -62.07
N ALA A 242 -43.07 -11.17 -61.16
CA ALA A 242 -44.08 -12.21 -61.16
C ALA A 242 -44.34 -12.78 -59.76
N ARG A 243 -45.30 -13.65 -59.59
CA ARG A 243 -45.55 -14.40 -58.33
C ARG A 243 -44.84 -15.74 -58.36
N GLY A 244 -44.08 -16.05 -57.34
CA GLY A 244 -43.41 -17.32 -57.18
C GLY A 244 -42.76 -17.47 -55.79
N SER A 245 -43.00 -18.58 -55.08
CA SER A 245 -42.38 -18.89 -53.79
C SER A 245 -41.08 -19.68 -53.91
N SER A 246 -40.69 -20.01 -55.12
CA SER A 246 -39.43 -20.69 -55.45
C SER A 246 -38.94 -20.14 -56.83
N GLU A 247 -37.62 -20.30 -57.10
CA GLU A 247 -36.97 -19.89 -58.33
C GLU A 247 -37.69 -20.45 -59.56
N ARG A 248 -37.92 -21.78 -59.60
CA ARG A 248 -38.61 -22.44 -60.67
C ARG A 248 -40.03 -21.89 -60.93
N THR A 249 -40.77 -21.53 -59.90
CA THR A 249 -42.12 -21.00 -60.00
C THR A 249 -42.11 -19.53 -60.48
N CYS A 250 -41.15 -18.79 -60.03
CA CYS A 250 -40.91 -17.39 -60.41
C CYS A 250 -40.60 -17.28 -61.91
N GLU A 251 -39.64 -18.06 -62.39
CA GLU A 251 -39.23 -18.08 -63.81
C GLU A 251 -40.33 -18.60 -64.72
N ARG A 252 -41.04 -19.65 -64.31
CA ARG A 252 -42.21 -20.15 -65.07
C ARG A 252 -43.27 -19.07 -65.29
N ASN A 253 -43.42 -18.19 -64.31
CA ASN A 253 -44.40 -17.11 -64.35
C ASN A 253 -43.85 -15.82 -64.99
N GLY A 254 -42.65 -15.88 -65.62
CA GLY A 254 -42.02 -14.78 -66.31
C GLY A 254 -41.33 -13.77 -65.38
N GLY A 255 -41.13 -14.11 -64.13
CA GLY A 255 -40.39 -13.29 -63.16
C GLY A 255 -38.90 -13.63 -63.10
N LYS A 256 -38.15 -12.76 -62.46
CA LYS A 256 -36.74 -12.95 -62.16
C LYS A 256 -36.57 -13.27 -60.69
N TRP A 257 -35.94 -14.42 -60.43
CA TRP A 257 -35.56 -14.77 -59.05
C TRP A 257 -34.33 -13.98 -58.63
N VAL A 258 -34.47 -13.16 -57.61
CA VAL A 258 -33.37 -12.30 -57.10
C VAL A 258 -33.03 -12.70 -55.70
N THR A 259 -31.78 -13.13 -55.52
CA THR A 259 -31.23 -13.43 -54.23
C THR A 259 -30.40 -12.21 -53.76
N THR A 260 -30.80 -11.67 -52.61
CA THR A 260 -30.10 -10.56 -51.96
C THR A 260 -29.43 -11.06 -50.72
N THR A 261 -28.13 -10.90 -50.61
CA THR A 261 -27.36 -11.14 -49.41
C THR A 261 -27.19 -9.85 -48.64
N THR A 262 -27.67 -9.83 -47.43
CA THR A 262 -27.48 -8.72 -46.51
C THR A 262 -26.39 -9.08 -45.50
N HIS A 263 -25.44 -8.22 -45.29
CA HIS A 263 -24.39 -8.39 -44.28
C HIS A 263 -24.77 -7.70 -42.96
N GLY A 264 -24.22 -8.18 -41.88
CA GLY A 264 -24.32 -7.54 -40.56
C GLY A 264 -23.60 -6.18 -40.60
N VAL A 265 -24.24 -5.18 -40.04
CA VAL A 265 -23.69 -3.82 -39.90
C VAL A 265 -23.62 -3.51 -38.42
N TRP A 266 -22.40 -3.26 -37.94
CA TRP A 266 -22.14 -2.83 -36.59
C TRP A 266 -22.25 -1.31 -36.46
N THR A 267 -22.94 -0.83 -35.41
CA THR A 267 -22.99 0.58 -35.03
C THR A 267 -22.45 0.74 -33.62
N SER A 268 -21.28 1.31 -33.48
CA SER A 268 -20.67 1.59 -32.17
C SER A 268 -21.45 2.66 -31.41
N THR A 269 -21.56 2.50 -30.12
CA THR A 269 -22.09 3.54 -29.23
C THR A 269 -21.15 4.75 -29.22
N ASN A 270 -21.72 5.95 -29.23
CA ASN A 270 -20.93 7.17 -29.17
C ASN A 270 -20.03 7.20 -27.94
N ARG A 271 -18.74 7.46 -28.13
CA ARG A 271 -17.74 7.52 -27.07
C ARG A 271 -18.06 8.59 -26.00
N ASN A 272 -18.87 9.60 -26.30
CA ASN A 272 -19.35 10.58 -25.31
C ASN A 272 -20.16 9.97 -24.17
N GLN A 273 -20.63 8.72 -24.32
CA GLN A 273 -21.30 7.97 -23.26
C GLN A 273 -20.33 7.27 -22.30
N TRP A 274 -19.03 7.34 -22.56
CA TRP A 274 -18.04 6.80 -21.64
C TRP A 274 -18.02 7.60 -20.32
N ALA A 275 -18.13 6.89 -19.20
CA ALA A 275 -18.30 7.44 -17.86
C ALA A 275 -17.13 7.12 -16.92
N GLY A 276 -15.93 6.95 -17.48
CA GLY A 276 -14.70 6.80 -16.71
C GLY A 276 -14.29 5.36 -16.38
N CYS A 277 -15.05 4.35 -16.77
CA CYS A 277 -14.65 2.96 -16.50
C CYS A 277 -13.59 2.48 -17.50
N VAL A 278 -12.60 1.74 -16.97
CA VAL A 278 -11.57 1.07 -17.76
C VAL A 278 -11.42 -0.38 -17.32
N TYR A 279 -11.09 -1.26 -18.27
CA TYR A 279 -10.64 -2.62 -17.99
C TYR A 279 -9.15 -2.67 -17.69
N ASP A 280 -8.68 -3.83 -17.25
CA ASP A 280 -7.27 -4.21 -17.26
C ASP A 280 -6.68 -4.13 -18.67
N ARG A 281 -5.38 -3.95 -18.77
CA ARG A 281 -4.67 -3.94 -20.04
C ARG A 281 -4.67 -5.35 -20.66
N PHE A 282 -4.55 -5.42 -21.98
CA PHE A 282 -4.64 -6.70 -22.67
C PHE A 282 -3.49 -7.65 -22.27
N VAL A 283 -3.82 -8.87 -21.89
CA VAL A 283 -2.87 -9.95 -21.63
C VAL A 283 -2.26 -10.46 -22.93
N LYS A 284 -3.05 -10.50 -24.01
CA LYS A 284 -2.57 -10.85 -25.34
C LYS A 284 -2.51 -9.60 -26.20
N ASP A 285 -1.47 -9.53 -27.02
CA ASP A 285 -1.32 -8.46 -27.99
C ASP A 285 -2.52 -8.46 -28.95
N PRO A 286 -3.29 -7.37 -29.06
CA PRO A 286 -4.43 -7.29 -29.96
C PRO A 286 -4.06 -7.47 -31.43
N ASP A 287 -2.83 -7.09 -31.82
CA ASP A 287 -2.34 -7.21 -33.20
C ASP A 287 -1.69 -8.58 -33.46
N ASN A 288 -1.25 -9.29 -32.42
CA ASN A 288 -0.65 -10.62 -32.51
C ASN A 288 -0.93 -11.45 -31.25
N SER A 289 -1.99 -12.24 -31.25
CA SER A 289 -2.44 -13.05 -30.11
C SER A 289 -1.43 -14.08 -29.61
N SER A 290 -0.35 -14.38 -30.36
CA SER A 290 0.74 -15.25 -29.94
C SER A 290 1.65 -14.58 -28.91
N ILE A 291 1.65 -13.23 -28.83
CA ILE A 291 2.46 -12.45 -27.89
C ILE A 291 1.67 -12.23 -26.63
N THR A 292 2.27 -12.57 -25.47
CA THR A 292 1.75 -12.24 -24.16
C THR A 292 2.33 -10.89 -23.72
N LEU A 293 1.48 -10.00 -23.24
CA LEU A 293 1.84 -8.69 -22.68
C LEU A 293 1.78 -8.78 -21.16
N ASP A 294 2.65 -8.02 -20.47
CA ASP A 294 2.71 -8.00 -19.00
C ASP A 294 2.37 -6.61 -18.42
N TYR A 295 1.83 -5.70 -19.24
CA TYR A 295 1.48 -4.36 -18.77
C TYR A 295 0.39 -4.35 -17.69
N ASP A 296 -0.50 -5.34 -17.68
CA ASP A 296 -1.58 -5.50 -16.68
C ASP A 296 -1.08 -5.93 -15.29
N VAL A 297 0.17 -6.40 -15.20
CA VAL A 297 0.77 -6.89 -13.95
C VAL A 297 2.00 -6.08 -13.50
N LEU A 298 2.31 -4.99 -14.20
CA LEU A 298 3.46 -4.13 -13.93
C LEU A 298 3.00 -2.70 -13.60
N ASP A 299 3.84 -1.97 -12.85
CA ASP A 299 3.69 -0.53 -12.58
C ASP A 299 4.08 0.36 -13.78
N THR A 300 4.00 -0.17 -14.99
CA THR A 300 4.33 0.59 -16.18
C THR A 300 3.25 1.65 -16.42
N ALA A 301 3.64 2.92 -16.34
CA ALA A 301 2.76 4.01 -16.70
C ALA A 301 2.29 3.84 -18.16
N PRO A 302 0.99 4.00 -18.44
CA PRO A 302 0.51 3.99 -19.81
C PRO A 302 1.02 5.23 -20.55
N ASP A 303 1.35 5.06 -21.84
CA ASP A 303 1.78 6.19 -22.67
C ASP A 303 0.67 7.23 -22.84
N ALA A 304 0.97 8.46 -22.48
CA ALA A 304 0.06 9.59 -22.58
C ALA A 304 0.51 10.64 -23.63
N THR A 305 1.54 10.35 -24.42
CA THR A 305 2.12 11.28 -25.40
C THR A 305 1.09 11.71 -26.45
N TYR A 306 0.36 10.75 -26.98
CA TYR A 306 -0.67 11.00 -27.98
C TYR A 306 -2.03 10.43 -27.55
N PRO A 307 -3.15 11.07 -27.91
CA PRO A 307 -4.47 10.47 -27.74
C PRO A 307 -4.59 9.22 -28.62
N PHE A 308 -5.42 8.28 -28.19
CA PHE A 308 -5.70 7.06 -28.96
C PHE A 308 -6.19 7.37 -30.37
N GLY A 309 -5.52 6.75 -31.35
CA GLY A 309 -5.81 6.93 -32.78
C GLY A 309 -5.13 8.14 -33.42
N HIS A 310 -4.23 8.84 -32.72
CA HIS A 310 -3.40 9.89 -33.35
C HIS A 310 -2.46 9.30 -34.40
N ALA A 311 -2.24 10.02 -35.51
CA ALA A 311 -1.41 9.53 -36.61
C ALA A 311 0.05 9.19 -36.22
N SER A 312 0.57 9.86 -35.19
CA SER A 312 1.94 9.60 -34.65
C SER A 312 1.96 8.60 -33.54
N GLU A 313 0.82 8.03 -33.12
CA GLU A 313 0.79 7.01 -32.06
C GLU A 313 1.34 5.68 -32.59
N THR A 314 2.39 5.18 -31.94
CA THR A 314 2.97 3.89 -32.30
C THR A 314 2.15 2.72 -31.73
N PRO A 315 2.23 1.51 -32.34
CA PRO A 315 1.60 0.31 -31.78
C PRO A 315 2.04 0.02 -30.34
N VAL A 316 3.33 0.23 -30.00
CA VAL A 316 3.86 0.02 -28.65
C VAL A 316 3.21 0.97 -27.65
N GLN A 317 3.11 2.26 -27.96
CA GLN A 317 2.43 3.23 -27.10
C GLN A 317 0.97 2.85 -26.87
N ARG A 318 0.26 2.40 -27.91
CA ARG A 318 -1.13 1.96 -27.84
C ARG A 318 -1.32 0.77 -26.89
N LYS A 319 -0.40 -0.19 -26.89
CA LYS A 319 -0.49 -1.41 -26.05
C LYS A 319 -0.41 -1.15 -24.55
N THR A 320 0.25 -0.06 -24.16
CA THR A 320 0.34 0.34 -22.74
C THR A 320 -0.93 0.97 -22.20
N LYS A 321 -1.85 1.45 -23.07
CA LYS A 321 -3.05 2.19 -22.68
C LYS A 321 -4.14 1.28 -22.13
N TYR A 322 -4.99 1.86 -21.29
CA TYR A 322 -6.14 1.18 -20.70
C TYR A 322 -7.35 1.19 -21.63
N PRO A 323 -8.00 0.03 -21.88
CA PRO A 323 -9.22 -0.04 -22.68
C PRO A 323 -10.39 0.65 -21.98
N ALA A 324 -11.07 1.56 -22.67
CA ALA A 324 -12.32 2.14 -22.21
C ALA A 324 -13.39 1.04 -22.08
N ALA A 325 -14.04 0.98 -20.91
CA ALA A 325 -15.09 0.04 -20.60
C ALA A 325 -16.45 0.76 -20.51
N LYS A 326 -17.52 0.06 -20.84
CA LYS A 326 -18.88 0.51 -20.53
C LYS A 326 -19.15 0.24 -19.06
N CYS A 327 -19.26 1.31 -18.26
CA CYS A 327 -19.66 1.17 -16.88
C CYS A 327 -21.00 0.44 -16.76
N TYR A 328 -21.20 -0.31 -15.66
CA TYR A 328 -22.50 -0.84 -15.28
C TYR A 328 -23.50 0.31 -15.03
N ALA A 329 -24.78 -0.01 -14.91
CA ALA A 329 -25.83 0.99 -14.68
C ALA A 329 -25.57 1.87 -13.42
N SER A 330 -24.97 1.25 -12.41
CA SER A 330 -24.40 1.96 -11.25
C SER A 330 -22.90 1.73 -11.28
N PRO A 331 -22.09 2.63 -11.85
CA PRO A 331 -20.63 2.42 -11.93
C PRO A 331 -20.01 2.37 -10.55
N PRO A 332 -18.89 1.64 -10.39
CA PRO A 332 -18.09 1.75 -9.18
C PRO A 332 -17.67 3.21 -9.03
N GLN A 333 -17.53 3.66 -7.79
CA GLN A 333 -17.07 5.00 -7.54
C GLN A 333 -15.66 5.22 -8.08
N ALA A 334 -15.37 6.44 -8.52
CA ALA A 334 -14.06 6.78 -9.05
C ALA A 334 -12.95 6.54 -8.02
N ILE A 335 -11.78 6.13 -8.46
CA ILE A 335 -10.59 6.01 -7.61
C ILE A 335 -10.30 7.35 -6.94
N THR A 336 -9.88 7.30 -5.68
CA THR A 336 -9.34 8.45 -4.95
C THR A 336 -7.84 8.26 -4.82
N ALA A 337 -7.06 9.21 -5.34
CA ALA A 337 -5.61 9.25 -5.17
C ALA A 337 -5.22 9.36 -3.69
N LEU A 338 -3.93 9.20 -3.38
CA LEU A 338 -3.42 9.41 -2.03
C LEU A 338 -3.77 10.81 -1.52
N SER A 339 -4.42 10.88 -0.38
CA SER A 339 -4.94 12.10 0.22
C SER A 339 -4.82 12.06 1.74
N GLU A 340 -4.78 13.26 2.33
CA GLU A 340 -4.89 13.51 3.78
C GLU A 340 -6.21 14.23 4.09
N ASP A 341 -7.08 14.39 3.12
CA ASP A 341 -8.43 14.92 3.34
C ASP A 341 -9.31 13.80 3.90
N TRP A 342 -9.21 13.62 5.22
CA TRP A 342 -9.88 12.53 5.95
C TRP A 342 -11.42 12.61 5.81
N ASP A 343 -11.99 13.79 5.74
CA ASP A 343 -13.44 13.97 5.57
C ASP A 343 -13.92 13.56 4.18
N ALA A 344 -13.14 13.90 3.14
CA ALA A 344 -13.40 13.43 1.79
C ALA A 344 -13.25 11.90 1.69
N LEU A 345 -12.24 11.32 2.32
CA LEU A 345 -12.02 9.87 2.37
C LEU A 345 -13.17 9.15 3.10
N ARG A 346 -13.65 9.66 4.25
CA ARG A 346 -14.82 9.11 4.95
C ARG A 346 -16.08 9.21 4.10
N THR A 347 -16.30 10.35 3.47
CA THR A 347 -17.43 10.55 2.55
C THR A 347 -17.40 9.54 1.42
N LYS A 348 -16.21 9.26 0.88
CA LYS A 348 -15.99 8.24 -0.13
C LYS A 348 -16.34 6.85 0.39
N ALA A 349 -15.82 6.47 1.56
CA ALA A 349 -16.07 5.19 2.21
C ALA A 349 -17.57 4.93 2.44
N LYS A 350 -18.30 5.94 2.98
CA LYS A 350 -19.76 5.88 3.21
C LYS A 350 -20.58 5.57 1.96
N ASN A 351 -20.12 6.07 0.82
CA ASN A 351 -20.84 6.00 -0.45
C ASN A 351 -20.41 4.86 -1.36
N LEU A 352 -19.53 3.93 -0.94
CA LEU A 352 -19.13 2.76 -1.72
C LEU A 352 -20.36 1.97 -2.17
N THR A 353 -20.47 1.67 -3.46
CA THR A 353 -21.66 1.01 -4.02
C THR A 353 -21.25 -0.21 -4.85
N PRO A 354 -21.65 -1.42 -4.44
CA PRO A 354 -21.37 -2.64 -5.17
C PRO A 354 -22.11 -2.74 -6.50
N THR A 355 -21.40 -3.28 -7.49
CA THR A 355 -21.95 -3.56 -8.84
C THR A 355 -21.01 -4.53 -9.57
N GLY A 356 -21.49 -5.13 -10.66
CA GLY A 356 -20.63 -5.85 -11.59
C GLY A 356 -20.05 -7.18 -11.11
N TYR A 357 -19.00 -7.58 -11.76
CA TYR A 357 -18.24 -8.82 -11.58
C TYR A 357 -16.98 -8.56 -10.74
N THR A 358 -16.11 -9.58 -10.60
CA THR A 358 -14.88 -9.47 -9.78
C THR A 358 -13.65 -9.66 -10.65
N ASN A 359 -12.71 -8.68 -10.59
CA ASN A 359 -11.37 -8.77 -11.12
C ASN A 359 -10.38 -8.17 -10.08
N ILE A 360 -9.84 -9.04 -9.24
CA ILE A 360 -8.96 -8.59 -8.15
C ILE A 360 -7.62 -8.06 -8.73
N ALA A 361 -7.18 -8.62 -9.87
CA ALA A 361 -5.93 -8.21 -10.49
C ALA A 361 -5.94 -6.73 -10.92
N ILE A 362 -7.06 -6.24 -11.50
CA ILE A 362 -7.16 -4.81 -11.85
C ILE A 362 -7.19 -3.93 -10.60
N GLY A 363 -7.91 -4.37 -9.54
CA GLY A 363 -7.92 -3.66 -8.26
C GLY A 363 -6.50 -3.47 -7.70
N LEU A 364 -5.70 -4.54 -7.67
CA LEU A 364 -4.31 -4.52 -7.22
C LEU A 364 -3.42 -3.63 -8.10
N ALA A 365 -3.53 -3.75 -9.42
CA ALA A 365 -2.76 -2.91 -10.35
C ALA A 365 -3.05 -1.42 -10.13
N TRP A 366 -4.31 -1.04 -9.93
CA TRP A 366 -4.67 0.36 -9.66
C TRP A 366 -4.32 0.80 -8.23
N GLY A 367 -4.35 -0.11 -7.24
CA GLY A 367 -3.77 0.13 -5.92
C GLY A 367 -2.28 0.46 -6.00
N TRP A 368 -1.56 -0.25 -6.87
CA TRP A 368 -0.16 0.02 -7.13
C TRP A 368 0.05 1.36 -7.83
N HIS A 369 -0.75 1.69 -8.86
CA HIS A 369 -0.68 3.00 -9.53
C HIS A 369 -0.93 4.18 -8.57
N VAL A 370 -1.82 4.03 -7.61
CA VAL A 370 -2.07 5.05 -6.57
C VAL A 370 -0.86 5.26 -5.66
N LEU A 371 -0.08 4.21 -5.39
CA LEU A 371 1.13 4.27 -4.56
C LEU A 371 2.39 4.61 -5.36
N SER A 372 2.35 4.50 -6.68
CA SER A 372 3.51 4.67 -7.53
C SER A 372 3.89 6.15 -7.67
N PRO A 373 5.19 6.48 -7.58
CA PRO A 373 5.66 7.86 -7.78
C PRO A 373 5.69 8.27 -9.25
N THR A 374 5.62 7.30 -10.17
CA THR A 374 5.89 7.52 -11.61
C THR A 374 4.75 7.11 -12.53
N SER A 375 3.61 6.67 -11.95
CA SER A 375 2.49 6.18 -12.72
C SER A 375 1.45 7.28 -13.01
N LEU A 376 0.16 6.93 -12.93
CA LEU A 376 -0.98 7.78 -13.30
C LEU A 376 -1.30 8.85 -12.26
N TYR A 377 -0.92 8.60 -11.01
CA TYR A 377 -1.07 9.48 -9.87
C TYR A 377 0.30 9.98 -9.45
N THR A 378 0.40 11.21 -8.99
CA THR A 378 1.67 11.87 -8.66
C THR A 378 1.84 12.10 -7.16
N GLU A 379 0.88 11.67 -6.35
CA GLU A 379 0.83 11.88 -4.91
C GLU A 379 1.70 10.88 -4.13
N GLY A 380 2.05 9.74 -4.76
CA GLY A 380 2.91 8.72 -4.19
C GLY A 380 4.36 9.18 -4.11
N ALA A 381 4.98 9.06 -2.96
CA ALA A 381 6.40 9.36 -2.79
C ALA A 381 7.28 8.28 -3.45
N ALA A 382 8.55 8.59 -3.70
CA ALA A 382 9.52 7.64 -4.26
C ALA A 382 9.66 6.38 -3.39
N TYR A 383 9.87 5.22 -4.01
CA TYR A 383 10.01 3.95 -3.28
C TYR A 383 11.18 3.94 -2.28
N ALA A 384 12.26 4.67 -2.58
CA ALA A 384 13.42 4.80 -1.71
C ALA A 384 13.31 5.95 -0.69
N THR A 385 12.11 6.52 -0.48
CA THR A 385 11.92 7.57 0.52
C THR A 385 12.20 7.01 1.91
N GLU A 386 13.10 7.66 2.62
CA GLU A 386 13.52 7.24 3.95
C GLU A 386 12.32 7.25 4.93
N ASN A 387 12.23 6.23 5.76
CA ASN A 387 11.19 6.03 6.76
C ASN A 387 9.75 5.98 6.20
N LEU A 388 9.58 5.71 4.90
CA LEU A 388 8.27 5.52 4.28
C LEU A 388 7.99 4.03 4.08
N THR A 389 6.81 3.58 4.47
CA THR A 389 6.30 2.26 4.10
C THR A 389 4.99 2.39 3.34
N LYS A 390 4.90 1.67 2.22
CA LYS A 390 3.70 1.62 1.39
C LYS A 390 2.94 0.32 1.65
N TYR A 391 1.62 0.44 1.76
CA TYR A 391 0.73 -0.68 2.01
C TYR A 391 -0.41 -0.74 0.99
N ILE A 392 -0.75 -1.95 0.56
CA ILE A 392 -2.03 -2.26 -0.05
C ILE A 392 -2.84 -3.06 0.97
N ILE A 393 -4.09 -2.67 1.20
CA ILE A 393 -5.06 -3.46 1.96
C ILE A 393 -6.12 -3.89 0.96
N LEU A 394 -6.04 -5.15 0.54
CA LEU A 394 -6.99 -5.78 -0.37
C LEU A 394 -8.09 -6.46 0.43
N MET A 395 -9.34 -6.15 0.12
CA MET A 395 -10.50 -6.85 0.66
C MET A 395 -11.40 -7.32 -0.47
N THR A 396 -11.79 -8.60 -0.44
CA THR A 396 -12.73 -9.22 -1.39
C THR A 396 -13.61 -10.26 -0.69
N ASP A 397 -14.83 -10.46 -1.21
CA ASP A 397 -15.76 -11.50 -0.80
C ASP A 397 -16.03 -12.51 -1.93
N GLY A 398 -15.17 -12.56 -2.96
CA GLY A 398 -15.41 -13.37 -4.12
C GLY A 398 -14.17 -13.92 -4.82
N TYR A 399 -14.45 -14.73 -5.82
CA TYR A 399 -13.45 -15.26 -6.75
C TYR A 399 -13.31 -14.35 -7.95
N ASN A 400 -12.16 -14.37 -8.63
CA ASN A 400 -12.01 -13.71 -9.93
C ASN A 400 -12.99 -14.33 -10.94
N THR A 401 -13.77 -13.49 -11.62
CA THR A 401 -14.80 -13.93 -12.55
C THR A 401 -14.71 -13.31 -13.94
N LYS A 402 -13.92 -12.23 -14.11
CA LYS A 402 -13.84 -11.49 -15.38
C LYS A 402 -12.51 -10.78 -15.55
N ASN A 403 -12.08 -10.61 -16.80
CA ASN A 403 -11.08 -9.61 -17.22
C ASN A 403 -11.46 -9.04 -18.59
N VAL A 404 -10.65 -8.16 -19.19
CA VAL A 404 -10.92 -7.55 -20.50
C VAL A 404 -11.14 -8.57 -21.64
N GLN A 405 -10.51 -9.74 -21.57
CA GLN A 405 -10.53 -10.79 -22.60
C GLN A 405 -11.46 -11.98 -22.27
N LYS A 406 -11.97 -12.05 -21.06
CA LYS A 406 -12.77 -13.17 -20.59
C LYS A 406 -14.12 -12.72 -20.07
N GLU A 407 -15.18 -13.19 -20.73
CA GLU A 407 -16.53 -13.05 -20.23
C GLU A 407 -16.74 -13.94 -18.99
N PRO A 408 -17.66 -13.59 -18.07
CA PRO A 408 -17.86 -14.31 -16.82
C PRO A 408 -18.09 -15.82 -17.00
N ASN A 409 -18.85 -16.20 -18.04
CA ASN A 409 -19.17 -17.59 -18.32
C ASN A 409 -17.97 -18.41 -18.84
N ALA A 410 -16.97 -17.75 -19.40
CA ALA A 410 -15.76 -18.41 -19.87
C ALA A 410 -14.76 -18.75 -18.76
N CYS A 411 -14.84 -18.05 -17.63
CA CYS A 411 -14.08 -18.38 -16.43
C CYS A 411 -14.67 -19.55 -15.65
N ASN A 412 -15.94 -19.86 -15.85
CA ASN A 412 -16.73 -20.74 -14.96
C ASN A 412 -17.32 -21.96 -15.66
N THR A 413 -16.53 -22.66 -16.48
CA THR A 413 -17.03 -23.89 -17.12
C THR A 413 -17.18 -25.10 -16.16
N ASN A 414 -16.46 -25.12 -15.01
CA ASN A 414 -16.52 -26.23 -14.05
C ASN A 414 -16.18 -25.87 -12.59
N GLY A 415 -16.34 -24.59 -12.15
CA GLY A 415 -16.04 -24.21 -10.77
C GLY A 415 -15.93 -22.69 -10.55
N PRO A 416 -15.72 -22.25 -9.31
CA PRO A 416 -15.70 -20.83 -8.95
C PRO A 416 -14.39 -20.11 -9.33
N THR A 417 -13.42 -20.78 -9.95
CA THR A 417 -12.09 -20.21 -10.25
C THR A 417 -11.97 -19.80 -11.71
N CYS A 418 -11.24 -18.72 -11.96
CA CYS A 418 -10.82 -18.27 -13.29
C CYS A 418 -9.27 -18.35 -13.40
N PRO A 419 -8.69 -19.49 -13.75
CA PRO A 419 -7.25 -19.72 -13.67
C PRO A 419 -6.41 -18.68 -14.42
N VAL A 420 -6.92 -18.12 -15.51
CA VAL A 420 -6.21 -17.10 -16.29
C VAL A 420 -6.10 -15.78 -15.51
N VAL A 421 -7.17 -15.37 -14.84
CA VAL A 421 -7.18 -14.15 -14.02
C VAL A 421 -6.44 -14.38 -12.71
N ASP A 422 -6.58 -15.56 -12.10
CA ASP A 422 -5.87 -15.94 -10.88
C ASP A 422 -4.35 -15.94 -11.09
N ALA A 423 -3.87 -16.46 -12.23
CA ALA A 423 -2.45 -16.41 -12.58
C ALA A 423 -1.94 -14.99 -12.74
N ARG A 424 -2.71 -14.07 -13.35
CA ARG A 424 -2.36 -12.65 -13.47
C ARG A 424 -2.38 -11.96 -12.10
N MET A 425 -3.35 -12.27 -11.24
CA MET A 425 -3.38 -11.80 -9.86
C MET A 425 -2.12 -12.22 -9.09
N SER A 426 -1.70 -13.48 -9.19
CA SER A 426 -0.49 -13.98 -8.56
C SER A 426 0.77 -13.22 -9.03
N GLN A 427 0.86 -12.91 -10.33
CA GLN A 427 1.97 -12.12 -10.88
C GLN A 427 1.98 -10.68 -10.36
N VAL A 428 0.82 -9.98 -10.35
CA VAL A 428 0.78 -8.62 -9.84
C VAL A 428 1.11 -8.56 -8.35
N CYS A 429 0.62 -9.51 -7.53
CA CYS A 429 1.00 -9.63 -6.12
C CYS A 429 2.51 -9.78 -5.94
N THR A 430 3.14 -10.66 -6.74
CA THR A 430 4.59 -10.86 -6.69
C THR A 430 5.34 -9.59 -7.05
N ASN A 431 4.94 -8.92 -8.11
CA ASN A 431 5.60 -7.70 -8.58
C ASN A 431 5.44 -6.53 -7.59
N ILE A 432 4.27 -6.38 -6.97
CA ILE A 432 4.02 -5.38 -5.91
C ILE A 432 4.94 -5.64 -4.71
N LYS A 433 5.06 -6.90 -4.26
CA LYS A 433 5.97 -7.28 -3.17
C LYS A 433 7.43 -7.01 -3.51
N ASN A 434 7.85 -7.29 -4.74
CA ASN A 434 9.20 -7.00 -5.24
C ASN A 434 9.50 -5.50 -5.30
N ALA A 435 8.49 -4.65 -5.49
CA ALA A 435 8.62 -3.19 -5.39
C ALA A 435 8.71 -2.68 -3.94
N GLY A 436 8.71 -3.57 -2.93
CA GLY A 436 8.82 -3.22 -1.51
C GLY A 436 7.49 -2.78 -0.87
N ILE A 437 6.36 -2.91 -1.57
CA ILE A 437 5.03 -2.62 -1.05
C ILE A 437 4.52 -3.82 -0.25
N LYS A 438 3.99 -3.57 0.93
CA LYS A 438 3.39 -4.62 1.78
C LYS A 438 1.91 -4.79 1.46
N ILE A 439 1.46 -6.04 1.33
CA ILE A 439 0.08 -6.38 1.01
C ILE A 439 -0.57 -7.08 2.20
N TYR A 440 -1.64 -6.48 2.73
CA TYR A 440 -2.62 -7.16 3.55
C TYR A 440 -3.74 -7.69 2.66
N THR A 441 -4.18 -8.92 2.88
CA THR A 441 -5.33 -9.50 2.19
C THR A 441 -6.39 -9.93 3.19
N ILE A 442 -7.65 -9.57 2.91
CA ILE A 442 -8.81 -9.89 3.72
C ILE A 442 -9.79 -10.66 2.83
N ARG A 443 -10.00 -11.92 3.15
CA ARG A 443 -11.03 -12.77 2.55
C ARG A 443 -12.28 -12.68 3.41
N LEU A 444 -13.38 -12.22 2.85
CA LEU A 444 -14.65 -12.13 3.56
C LEU A 444 -15.59 -13.23 3.10
N ILE A 445 -15.74 -14.30 3.89
CA ILE A 445 -16.64 -15.45 3.67
C ILE A 445 -16.21 -16.30 2.47
N ASP A 446 -16.21 -15.72 1.24
CA ASP A 446 -15.90 -16.39 -0.01
C ASP A 446 -14.63 -15.86 -0.68
N GLY A 447 -14.13 -16.57 -1.69
CA GLY A 447 -12.91 -16.25 -2.42
C GLY A 447 -11.84 -17.32 -2.35
N ASN A 448 -10.85 -17.25 -3.23
CA ASN A 448 -9.73 -18.19 -3.29
C ASN A 448 -8.76 -17.95 -2.13
N ALA A 449 -8.91 -18.74 -1.05
CA ALA A 449 -8.14 -18.60 0.18
C ALA A 449 -6.62 -18.74 -0.04
N ASP A 450 -6.20 -19.70 -0.87
CA ASP A 450 -4.78 -19.95 -1.12
C ASP A 450 -4.17 -18.82 -1.93
N LEU A 451 -4.85 -18.36 -2.98
CA LEU A 451 -4.39 -17.24 -3.80
C LEU A 451 -4.27 -15.94 -2.98
N LEU A 452 -5.22 -15.67 -2.09
CA LEU A 452 -5.19 -14.48 -1.21
C LEU A 452 -4.10 -14.58 -0.14
N ARG A 453 -3.87 -15.79 0.41
CA ARG A 453 -2.80 -16.05 1.36
C ARG A 453 -1.42 -15.86 0.71
N ASP A 454 -1.23 -16.35 -0.50
CA ASP A 454 0.01 -16.23 -1.27
C ASP A 454 0.26 -14.78 -1.74
N CYS A 455 -0.81 -14.02 -1.98
CA CYS A 455 -0.75 -12.59 -2.31
C CYS A 455 -0.30 -11.74 -1.11
N ALA A 456 -0.68 -12.09 0.12
CA ALA A 456 -0.24 -11.39 1.32
C ALA A 456 1.29 -11.37 1.43
N SER A 457 1.85 -10.32 2.03
CA SER A 457 3.31 -10.20 2.21
C SER A 457 3.87 -11.15 3.25
N SER A 458 3.03 -11.61 4.18
CA SER A 458 3.35 -12.62 5.20
C SER A 458 2.06 -13.27 5.71
N THR A 459 2.18 -14.39 6.40
CA THR A 459 1.01 -15.14 6.90
C THR A 459 0.19 -14.34 7.92
N ASP A 460 0.82 -13.46 8.68
CA ASP A 460 0.16 -12.54 9.64
C ASP A 460 -0.47 -11.30 9.00
N MET A 461 -0.35 -11.17 7.67
CA MET A 461 -1.02 -10.17 6.85
C MET A 461 -2.20 -10.75 6.03
N TYR A 462 -2.50 -12.04 6.17
CA TYR A 462 -3.69 -12.66 5.62
C TYR A 462 -4.75 -12.83 6.69
N TYR A 463 -5.96 -12.38 6.43
CA TYR A 463 -7.12 -12.51 7.31
C TYR A 463 -8.25 -13.27 6.61
N ASP A 464 -8.71 -14.35 7.23
CA ASP A 464 -9.85 -15.13 6.78
C ASP A 464 -11.07 -14.86 7.68
N VAL A 465 -11.95 -13.99 7.21
CA VAL A 465 -13.09 -13.44 7.96
C VAL A 465 -14.34 -14.21 7.60
N GLN A 466 -14.96 -14.86 8.57
CA GLN A 466 -16.11 -15.75 8.34
C GLN A 466 -17.45 -15.04 8.43
N SER A 467 -17.50 -13.82 8.93
CA SER A 467 -18.72 -13.02 9.03
C SER A 467 -18.48 -11.52 8.82
N ALA A 468 -19.45 -10.81 8.28
CA ALA A 468 -19.36 -9.36 8.11
C ALA A 468 -19.12 -8.62 9.44
N GLY A 469 -19.60 -9.16 10.56
CA GLY A 469 -19.42 -8.56 11.89
C GLY A 469 -17.97 -8.53 12.38
N GLU A 470 -17.10 -9.42 11.90
CA GLU A 470 -15.70 -9.46 12.28
C GLU A 470 -14.83 -8.44 11.53
N LEU A 471 -15.32 -7.89 10.40
CA LEU A 471 -14.54 -7.04 9.51
C LEU A 471 -14.02 -5.78 10.21
N ALA A 472 -14.81 -5.19 11.10
CA ALA A 472 -14.42 -4.00 11.86
C ALA A 472 -13.22 -4.27 12.77
N SER A 473 -13.16 -5.44 13.43
CA SER A 473 -12.04 -5.81 14.29
C SER A 473 -10.76 -6.04 13.47
N VAL A 474 -10.87 -6.63 12.28
CA VAL A 474 -9.74 -6.88 11.37
C VAL A 474 -9.16 -5.56 10.83
N PHE A 475 -10.01 -4.66 10.34
CA PHE A 475 -9.57 -3.34 9.87
C PHE A 475 -8.94 -2.52 11.00
N GLY A 476 -9.54 -2.55 12.20
CA GLY A 476 -8.98 -1.91 13.38
C GLY A 476 -7.63 -2.47 13.79
N ALA A 477 -7.45 -3.81 13.74
CA ALA A 477 -6.18 -4.46 14.04
C ALA A 477 -5.09 -4.10 13.01
N ILE A 478 -5.42 -4.09 11.71
CA ILE A 478 -4.51 -3.66 10.64
C ILE A 478 -4.10 -2.20 10.85
N GLY A 479 -5.08 -1.31 11.06
CA GLY A 479 -4.83 0.11 11.31
C GLY A 479 -3.93 0.33 12.52
N SER A 480 -4.22 -0.32 13.64
CA SER A 480 -3.40 -0.25 14.87
C SER A 480 -1.99 -0.79 14.65
N LYS A 481 -1.84 -1.89 13.88
CA LYS A 481 -0.52 -2.45 13.56
C LYS A 481 0.30 -1.51 12.70
N ILE A 482 -0.28 -0.90 11.66
CA ILE A 482 0.37 0.11 10.82
C ILE A 482 0.73 1.33 11.67
N ALA A 483 -0.22 1.84 12.45
CA ALA A 483 -0.01 2.99 13.33
C ALA A 483 1.11 2.75 14.35
N SER A 484 1.11 1.60 15.03
CA SER A 484 2.11 1.27 16.05
C SER A 484 3.52 1.08 15.47
N LEU A 485 3.63 0.57 14.26
CA LEU A 485 4.93 0.32 13.61
C LEU A 485 5.57 1.61 13.06
N HIS A 486 4.77 2.59 12.69
CA HIS A 486 5.24 3.75 11.93
C HIS A 486 4.86 5.11 12.51
N LEU A 487 3.73 5.22 13.22
CA LEU A 487 3.17 6.51 13.62
C LEU A 487 3.10 6.73 15.14
N ALA A 488 3.18 5.69 15.96
CA ALA A 488 2.80 5.71 17.39
C ALA A 488 3.86 5.23 18.37
N LYS A 489 5.18 5.39 18.10
CA LYS A 489 6.19 5.07 19.13
C LYS A 489 6.51 6.27 20.00
#